data_08a582ddbaa5b95e9fef00d92625986d
#
_entry.id   08a582ddbaa5b95e9fef00d92625986d
#
_cell.length_a   1.000
_cell.length_b   1.000
_cell.length_c   1.000
_cell.angle_alpha   90.00
_cell.angle_beta   90.00
_cell.angle_gamma   90.00
#
_symmetry.space_group_name_H-M   'P 1'
#
loop_
_entity.id
_entity.type
_entity.pdbx_description
1 polymer ?
#
loop_
_entity_poly.entity_id
_entity_poly.type
_entity_poly.pdbx_seq_one_letter_code
_entity_poly.pdbx_strand_id
1 'polypeptide(L)'
;MSLEILYMNTKTNLDCTICDKCCKYRGDIKITPINVVEISKMLKCNIEDFLYLYTDKVKGQEPEIVLKTIGNDRVCIFNDSDTKRCIIQKVKPMQCVVFPLIPVDLNKGYFTNSDQCENKTTKKVTVNHWLNSNNNIYKKHKDSTIEWIKFLEDYQPLWKNLSKKEKRNIEDLLYCNYNYRENLHKQMHRNIQEAIKILELNSRVKVNK
;
A
#
# COMPACT_ATOMS: atom_id res chain seq x y z
N MET A 1 0.66 -20.99 19.25
CA MET A 1 1.84 -20.12 19.42
C MET A 1 1.35 -18.71 19.67
N SER A 2 1.76 -18.07 20.78
CA SER A 2 1.45 -16.66 20.99
C SER A 2 2.27 -15.81 20.02
N LEU A 3 1.63 -14.90 19.30
CA LEU A 3 2.31 -13.92 18.44
C LEU A 3 3.19 -13.01 19.34
N GLU A 4 4.49 -13.01 19.10
CA GLU A 4 5.39 -12.07 19.76
C GLU A 4 5.16 -10.66 19.20
N ILE A 5 4.78 -9.73 20.06
CA ILE A 5 4.59 -8.32 19.70
C ILE A 5 5.92 -7.58 19.80
N LEU A 6 6.31 -6.95 18.72
CA LEU A 6 7.50 -6.12 18.61
C LEU A 6 7.09 -4.63 18.66
N TYR A 7 7.76 -3.87 19.53
CA TYR A 7 7.58 -2.43 19.70
C TYR A 7 8.71 -1.69 18.97
N MET A 8 8.56 -0.39 18.78
CA MET A 8 9.54 0.43 18.04
C MET A 8 10.98 0.31 18.56
N ASN A 9 11.15 0.13 19.87
CA ASN A 9 12.47 -0.02 20.50
C ASN A 9 12.94 -1.48 20.61
N THR A 10 12.10 -2.45 20.23
CA THR A 10 12.48 -3.87 20.26
C THR A 10 13.61 -4.12 19.26
N LYS A 11 14.67 -4.77 19.72
CA LYS A 11 15.76 -5.24 18.86
C LYS A 11 15.43 -6.64 18.34
N THR A 12 15.45 -6.81 17.04
CA THR A 12 15.21 -8.10 16.38
C THR A 12 16.15 -8.27 15.19
N ASN A 13 16.27 -9.48 14.69
CA ASN A 13 17.14 -9.80 13.56
C ASN A 13 16.53 -9.28 12.27
N LEU A 14 16.98 -8.13 11.77
CA LEU A 14 16.51 -7.50 10.55
C LEU A 14 17.69 -7.08 9.68
N ASP A 15 17.78 -7.71 8.51
CA ASP A 15 18.74 -7.32 7.47
C ASP A 15 18.17 -7.72 6.09
N CYS A 16 18.46 -6.96 5.07
CA CYS A 16 18.03 -7.30 3.71
C CYS A 16 19.20 -7.94 2.95
N THR A 17 19.12 -9.24 2.72
CA THR A 17 20.12 -9.98 1.94
C THR A 17 19.90 -9.90 0.44
N ILE A 18 18.93 -9.11 -0.02
CA ILE A 18 18.57 -8.96 -1.45
C ILE A 18 18.25 -10.32 -2.09
N CYS A 19 17.54 -11.17 -1.37
CA CYS A 19 17.19 -12.51 -1.82
C CYS A 19 15.94 -12.56 -2.71
N ASP A 20 15.31 -11.41 -3.00
CA ASP A 20 14.07 -11.20 -3.77
C ASP A 20 12.81 -11.96 -3.28
N LYS A 21 12.87 -12.72 -2.20
CA LYS A 21 11.72 -13.48 -1.67
C LYS A 21 10.50 -12.60 -1.37
N CYS A 22 10.72 -11.36 -0.91
CA CYS A 22 9.64 -10.39 -0.70
C CYS A 22 9.01 -9.88 -2.00
N CYS A 23 9.59 -10.18 -3.15
CA CYS A 23 9.09 -9.84 -4.48
C CYS A 23 8.52 -11.04 -5.22
N LYS A 24 8.64 -12.26 -4.67
CA LYS A 24 8.16 -13.51 -5.25
C LYS A 24 7.01 -14.09 -4.42
N TYR A 25 6.19 -14.90 -5.07
CA TYR A 25 5.05 -15.60 -4.48
C TYR A 25 4.03 -14.66 -3.81
N ARG A 26 4.04 -13.38 -4.19
CA ARG A 26 3.13 -12.36 -3.69
C ARG A 26 2.31 -11.77 -4.83
N GLY A 27 1.02 -11.76 -4.68
CA GLY A 27 0.09 -11.08 -5.58
C GLY A 27 -0.82 -10.15 -4.81
N ASP A 28 -0.34 -9.70 -3.65
CA ASP A 28 -1.11 -9.02 -2.62
C ASP A 28 -0.47 -7.69 -2.18
N ILE A 29 0.48 -7.15 -2.95
CA ILE A 29 1.09 -5.87 -2.62
C ILE A 29 0.10 -4.74 -2.89
N LYS A 30 -0.66 -4.41 -1.86
CA LYS A 30 -1.63 -3.32 -1.87
C LYS A 30 -0.94 -1.97 -1.93
N ILE A 31 -1.49 -1.05 -2.71
CA ILE A 31 -0.95 0.30 -2.86
C ILE A 31 -2.00 1.36 -2.57
N THR A 32 -1.55 2.44 -1.95
CA THR A 32 -2.38 3.61 -1.65
C THR A 32 -2.43 4.57 -2.86
N PRO A 33 -3.38 5.50 -2.91
CA PRO A 33 -3.39 6.55 -3.93
C PRO A 33 -2.06 7.33 -4.02
N ILE A 34 -1.40 7.60 -2.90
CA ILE A 34 -0.09 8.27 -2.90
C ILE A 34 0.97 7.41 -3.59
N ASN A 35 0.96 6.07 -3.38
CA ASN A 35 1.89 5.19 -4.09
C ASN A 35 1.68 5.25 -5.60
N VAL A 36 0.42 5.28 -6.06
CA VAL A 36 0.10 5.45 -7.49
C VAL A 36 0.79 6.69 -8.05
N VAL A 37 0.60 7.84 -7.40
CA VAL A 37 1.15 9.12 -7.83
C VAL A 37 2.69 9.13 -7.82
N GLU A 38 3.32 8.65 -6.75
CA GLU A 38 4.78 8.68 -6.62
C GLU A 38 5.47 7.70 -7.56
N ILE A 39 4.89 6.51 -7.75
CA ILE A 39 5.46 5.52 -8.67
C ILE A 39 5.29 5.99 -10.11
N SER A 40 4.11 6.50 -10.51
CA SER A 40 3.88 7.07 -11.84
C SER A 40 4.88 8.18 -12.16
N LYS A 41 5.09 9.10 -11.20
CA LYS A 41 6.08 10.17 -11.33
C LYS A 41 7.51 9.63 -11.51
N MET A 42 7.89 8.62 -10.75
CA MET A 42 9.20 7.99 -10.85
C MET A 42 9.39 7.31 -12.20
N LEU A 43 8.36 6.64 -12.72
CA LEU A 43 8.37 5.96 -14.01
C LEU A 43 8.17 6.92 -15.19
N LYS A 44 7.86 8.20 -14.93
CA LYS A 44 7.56 9.23 -15.94
C LYS A 44 6.40 8.86 -16.86
N CYS A 45 5.39 8.19 -16.34
CA CYS A 45 4.14 7.89 -17.03
C CYS A 45 2.96 8.64 -16.38
N ASN A 46 1.85 8.76 -17.10
CA ASN A 46 0.61 9.27 -16.50
C ASN A 46 0.00 8.23 -15.55
N ILE A 47 -0.94 8.67 -14.73
CA ILE A 47 -1.57 7.82 -13.71
C ILE A 47 -2.41 6.71 -14.36
N GLU A 48 -3.13 7.02 -15.41
CA GLU A 48 -4.00 6.08 -16.12
C GLU A 48 -3.19 4.95 -16.74
N ASP A 49 -2.07 5.26 -17.39
CA ASP A 49 -1.15 4.25 -17.92
C ASP A 49 -0.54 3.41 -16.80
N PHE A 50 -0.17 4.02 -15.68
CA PHE A 50 0.33 3.28 -14.52
C PHE A 50 -0.71 2.29 -14.00
N LEU A 51 -1.94 2.73 -13.79
CA LEU A 51 -3.03 1.88 -13.31
C LEU A 51 -3.30 0.71 -14.28
N TYR A 52 -3.30 0.98 -15.56
CA TYR A 52 -3.54 -0.04 -16.59
C TYR A 52 -2.38 -1.07 -16.70
N LEU A 53 -1.15 -0.59 -16.74
CA LEU A 53 0.03 -1.42 -17.03
C LEU A 53 0.55 -2.18 -15.80
N TYR A 54 0.47 -1.58 -14.61
CA TYR A 54 1.21 -2.04 -13.44
C TYR A 54 0.34 -2.48 -12.26
N THR A 55 -0.99 -2.34 -12.36
CA THR A 55 -1.88 -2.70 -11.25
C THR A 55 -3.02 -3.62 -11.67
N ASP A 56 -3.54 -4.37 -10.70
CA ASP A 56 -4.77 -5.14 -10.81
C ASP A 56 -5.75 -4.73 -9.72
N LYS A 57 -7.06 -4.79 -10.03
CA LYS A 57 -8.12 -4.64 -9.04
C LYS A 57 -8.28 -5.92 -8.24
N VAL A 58 -8.49 -5.79 -6.94
CA VAL A 58 -8.79 -6.93 -6.07
C VAL A 58 -10.29 -7.19 -6.12
N LYS A 59 -10.68 -8.28 -6.77
CA LYS A 59 -12.10 -8.65 -6.92
C LYS A 59 -12.80 -8.74 -5.56
N GLY A 60 -13.86 -7.97 -5.39
CA GLY A 60 -14.65 -7.93 -4.16
C GLY A 60 -14.04 -7.07 -3.04
N GLN A 61 -12.92 -6.42 -3.28
CA GLN A 61 -12.26 -5.49 -2.36
C GLN A 61 -12.07 -4.09 -2.97
N GLU A 62 -12.82 -3.77 -4.03
CA GLU A 62 -12.76 -2.44 -4.63
C GLU A 62 -13.11 -1.35 -3.59
N PRO A 63 -12.49 -0.17 -3.66
CA PRO A 63 -11.57 0.35 -4.67
C PRO A 63 -10.10 -0.06 -4.51
N GLU A 64 -9.79 -1.10 -3.75
CA GLU A 64 -8.42 -1.53 -3.48
C GLU A 64 -7.74 -2.10 -4.72
N ILE A 65 -6.49 -1.72 -4.94
CA ILE A 65 -5.64 -2.19 -6.03
C ILE A 65 -4.31 -2.75 -5.52
N VAL A 66 -3.75 -3.67 -6.30
CA VAL A 66 -2.45 -4.31 -6.02
C VAL A 66 -1.49 -4.15 -7.19
N LEU A 67 -0.21 -4.25 -6.92
CA LEU A 67 0.79 -4.33 -7.98
C LEU A 67 0.66 -5.64 -8.76
N LYS A 68 0.78 -5.58 -10.08
CA LYS A 68 0.80 -6.77 -10.94
C LYS A 68 1.98 -7.68 -10.61
N THR A 69 1.78 -8.95 -10.89
CA THR A 69 2.82 -9.99 -10.80
C THR A 69 2.97 -10.71 -12.14
N ILE A 70 4.15 -11.28 -12.37
CA ILE A 70 4.52 -11.94 -13.60
C ILE A 70 4.82 -13.41 -13.33
N GLY A 71 4.39 -14.27 -14.24
CA GLY A 71 4.70 -15.71 -14.22
C GLY A 71 4.00 -16.49 -13.10
N ASN A 72 4.27 -17.80 -13.08
CA ASN A 72 3.69 -18.73 -12.10
C ASN A 72 4.16 -18.47 -10.67
N ASP A 73 5.38 -17.95 -10.53
CA ASP A 73 5.97 -17.59 -9.23
C ASP A 73 5.45 -16.26 -8.69
N ARG A 74 4.52 -15.61 -9.40
CA ARG A 74 3.90 -14.35 -9.01
C ARG A 74 4.94 -13.31 -8.60
N VAL A 75 5.95 -13.12 -9.45
CA VAL A 75 7.03 -12.15 -9.21
C VAL A 75 6.47 -10.74 -9.39
N CYS A 76 6.75 -9.85 -8.44
CA CYS A 76 6.35 -8.44 -8.54
C CYS A 76 6.91 -7.82 -9.84
N ILE A 77 6.05 -7.10 -10.59
CA ILE A 77 6.43 -6.46 -11.86
C ILE A 77 7.63 -5.49 -11.74
N PHE A 78 7.91 -5.02 -10.53
CA PHE A 78 9.04 -4.12 -10.23
C PHE A 78 10.27 -4.84 -9.66
N ASN A 79 10.31 -6.17 -9.72
CA ASN A 79 11.52 -6.93 -9.39
C ASN A 79 12.41 -7.04 -10.64
N ASP A 80 13.59 -6.47 -10.58
CA ASP A 80 14.60 -6.63 -11.61
C ASP A 80 15.20 -8.04 -11.53
N SER A 81 15.05 -8.83 -12.59
CA SER A 81 15.47 -10.23 -12.63
C SER A 81 16.98 -10.42 -12.49
N ASP A 82 17.76 -9.46 -12.99
CA ASP A 82 19.22 -9.56 -13.08
C ASP A 82 19.87 -9.16 -11.75
N THR A 83 19.41 -8.03 -11.20
CA THR A 83 19.97 -7.50 -9.96
C THR A 83 19.24 -8.00 -8.71
N LYS A 84 18.07 -8.62 -8.84
CA LYS A 84 17.15 -9.03 -7.76
C LYS A 84 16.70 -7.86 -6.88
N ARG A 85 16.75 -6.65 -7.42
CA ARG A 85 16.41 -5.42 -6.69
C ARG A 85 15.06 -4.85 -7.12
N CYS A 86 14.44 -4.13 -6.22
CA CYS A 86 13.22 -3.41 -6.51
C CYS A 86 13.52 -2.14 -7.33
N ILE A 87 12.96 -2.04 -8.54
CA ILE A 87 13.09 -0.86 -9.41
C ILE A 87 12.54 0.39 -8.75
N ILE A 88 11.43 0.24 -7.99
CA ILE A 88 10.78 1.37 -7.30
C ILE A 88 11.23 1.51 -5.83
N GLN A 89 12.46 1.12 -5.50
CA GLN A 89 12.98 1.12 -4.11
C GLN A 89 12.79 2.44 -3.37
N LYS A 90 12.87 3.58 -4.07
CA LYS A 90 12.76 4.93 -3.47
C LYS A 90 11.32 5.35 -3.13
N VAL A 91 10.33 4.68 -3.70
CA VAL A 91 8.90 5.00 -3.57
C VAL A 91 8.06 3.73 -3.36
N LYS A 92 8.68 2.67 -2.83
CA LYS A 92 8.01 1.38 -2.62
C LYS A 92 6.84 1.51 -1.66
N PRO A 93 5.79 0.68 -1.83
CA PRO A 93 4.62 0.69 -0.96
C PRO A 93 4.96 0.41 0.50
N MET A 94 4.12 0.90 1.44
CA MET A 94 4.30 0.70 2.88
C MET A 94 4.46 -0.79 3.24
N GLN A 95 3.68 -1.67 2.63
CA GLN A 95 3.76 -3.11 2.84
C GLN A 95 5.17 -3.67 2.53
N CYS A 96 5.85 -3.12 1.52
CA CYS A 96 7.24 -3.48 1.19
C CYS A 96 8.26 -2.81 2.11
N VAL A 97 7.95 -1.61 2.63
CA VAL A 97 8.82 -0.87 3.56
C VAL A 97 8.93 -1.58 4.89
N VAL A 98 7.79 -2.04 5.42
CA VAL A 98 7.75 -2.68 6.74
C VAL A 98 8.27 -4.11 6.71
N PHE A 99 8.15 -4.83 5.58
CA PHE A 99 8.59 -6.22 5.49
C PHE A 99 10.08 -6.39 5.93
N PRO A 100 10.43 -7.41 6.72
CA PRO A 100 9.66 -8.60 7.07
C PRO A 100 8.74 -8.45 8.30
N LEU A 101 8.54 -7.25 8.79
CA LEU A 101 7.59 -7.00 9.86
C LEU A 101 6.17 -6.98 9.30
N ILE A 102 5.23 -7.51 10.07
CA ILE A 102 3.78 -7.45 9.81
C ILE A 102 3.18 -6.48 10.81
N PRO A 103 2.48 -5.41 10.36
CA PRO A 103 1.79 -4.52 11.28
C PRO A 103 0.67 -5.25 12.03
N VAL A 104 0.68 -5.20 13.36
CA VAL A 104 -0.43 -5.63 14.23
C VAL A 104 -1.33 -4.43 14.54
N ASP A 105 -0.71 -3.30 14.84
CA ASP A 105 -1.37 -2.00 15.00
C ASP A 105 -0.41 -0.91 14.51
N LEU A 106 -0.66 -0.42 13.30
CA LEU A 106 0.20 0.57 12.67
C LEU A 106 0.16 1.92 13.40
N ASN A 107 -0.97 2.27 14.01
CA ASN A 107 -1.12 3.49 14.83
C ASN A 107 -0.18 3.47 16.03
N LYS A 108 -0.22 2.38 16.80
CA LYS A 108 0.60 2.19 17.99
C LYS A 108 2.05 1.80 17.67
N GLY A 109 2.34 1.45 16.41
CA GLY A 109 3.66 0.97 16.01
C GLY A 109 3.97 -0.42 16.57
N TYR A 110 2.98 -1.31 16.56
CA TYR A 110 3.09 -2.69 16.97
C TYR A 110 3.22 -3.60 15.76
N PHE A 111 4.20 -4.49 15.81
CA PHE A 111 4.54 -5.39 14.71
C PHE A 111 4.74 -6.81 15.22
N THR A 112 4.81 -7.76 14.29
CA THR A 112 5.31 -9.11 14.51
C THR A 112 6.23 -9.51 13.35
N ASN A 113 7.01 -10.56 13.49
CA ASN A 113 7.85 -11.06 12.40
C ASN A 113 7.04 -11.91 11.42
N SER A 114 7.41 -11.82 10.15
CA SER A 114 6.90 -12.70 9.10
C SER A 114 7.74 -13.97 9.01
N ASP A 115 7.09 -15.12 8.95
CA ASP A 115 7.73 -16.41 8.68
C ASP A 115 8.29 -16.53 7.26
N GLN A 116 7.85 -15.64 6.35
CA GLN A 116 8.24 -15.66 4.93
C GLN A 116 9.64 -15.12 4.67
N CYS A 117 10.25 -14.45 5.63
CA CYS A 117 11.63 -13.99 5.52
C CYS A 117 12.57 -14.95 6.27
N GLU A 118 13.26 -15.79 5.51
CA GLU A 118 14.33 -16.64 6.04
C GLU A 118 15.58 -15.79 6.36
N ASN A 119 15.40 -14.79 7.20
CA ASN A 119 16.49 -13.89 7.54
C ASN A 119 17.48 -14.61 8.48
N LYS A 120 18.56 -15.13 7.91
CA LYS A 120 19.63 -15.82 8.66
C LYS A 120 20.65 -14.85 9.29
N THR A 121 20.36 -13.56 9.30
CA THR A 121 21.27 -12.56 9.85
C THR A 121 21.33 -12.64 11.37
N THR A 122 22.52 -12.42 11.91
CA THR A 122 22.73 -12.18 13.34
C THR A 122 22.66 -10.70 13.72
N LYS A 123 22.53 -9.83 12.71
CA LYS A 123 22.47 -8.38 12.93
C LYS A 123 21.16 -7.98 13.59
N LYS A 124 21.27 -7.48 14.81
CA LYS A 124 20.13 -6.95 15.57
C LYS A 124 20.02 -5.44 15.40
N VAL A 125 18.87 -4.97 14.93
CA VAL A 125 18.53 -3.55 14.86
C VAL A 125 17.18 -3.31 15.53
N THR A 126 16.89 -2.08 15.93
CA THR A 126 15.55 -1.74 16.44
C THR A 126 14.55 -1.70 15.30
N VAL A 127 13.30 -2.01 15.60
CA VAL A 127 12.17 -1.86 14.65
C VAL A 127 12.18 -0.44 14.08
N ASN A 128 12.32 0.58 14.91
CA ASN A 128 12.39 1.98 14.48
C ASN A 128 13.53 2.24 13.47
N HIS A 129 14.72 1.70 13.71
CA HIS A 129 15.85 1.83 12.79
C HIS A 129 15.53 1.18 11.44
N TRP A 130 14.97 -0.04 11.44
CA TRP A 130 14.58 -0.74 10.22
C TRP A 130 13.57 0.06 9.40
N LEU A 131 12.48 0.51 10.02
CA LEU A 131 11.41 1.23 9.34
C LEU A 131 11.88 2.55 8.71
N ASN A 132 12.84 3.22 9.34
CA ASN A 132 13.36 4.50 8.86
C ASN A 132 14.62 4.37 7.97
N SER A 133 15.16 3.16 7.78
CA SER A 133 16.32 2.92 6.91
C SER A 133 16.03 3.08 5.41
N ASN A 134 14.76 3.04 5.01
CA ASN A 134 14.32 3.13 3.62
C ASN A 134 13.87 4.56 3.26
N ASN A 135 14.80 5.52 3.18
CA ASN A 135 14.53 6.91 2.78
C ASN A 135 13.41 7.60 3.57
N ASN A 136 13.21 7.22 4.83
CA ASN A 136 12.13 7.71 5.69
C ASN A 136 10.71 7.51 5.09
N ILE A 137 10.52 6.57 4.17
CA ILE A 137 9.22 6.31 3.54
C ILE A 137 8.16 5.99 4.62
N TYR A 138 8.53 5.17 5.62
CA TYR A 138 7.63 4.85 6.72
C TYR A 138 7.11 6.10 7.40
N LYS A 139 8.02 6.97 7.87
CA LYS A 139 7.67 8.22 8.56
C LYS A 139 6.83 9.14 7.65
N LYS A 140 7.16 9.18 6.37
CA LYS A 140 6.47 10.06 5.40
C LYS A 140 5.03 9.61 5.13
N HIS A 141 4.78 8.30 5.04
CA HIS A 141 3.49 7.79 4.54
C HIS A 141 2.63 7.08 5.58
N LYS A 142 3.11 6.89 6.82
CA LYS A 142 2.38 6.17 7.87
C LYS A 142 0.95 6.68 8.04
N ASP A 143 0.78 7.97 8.28
CA ASP A 143 -0.52 8.55 8.60
C ASP A 143 -1.50 8.44 7.43
N SER A 144 -1.05 8.69 6.20
CA SER A 144 -1.88 8.51 5.00
C SER A 144 -2.23 7.04 4.74
N THR A 145 -1.34 6.12 5.08
CA THR A 145 -1.63 4.69 4.97
C THR A 145 -2.69 4.27 5.97
N ILE A 146 -2.64 4.79 7.21
CA ILE A 146 -3.65 4.55 8.24
C ILE A 146 -5.00 5.13 7.80
N GLU A 147 -5.01 6.35 7.29
CA GLU A 147 -6.22 6.99 6.78
C GLU A 147 -6.85 6.18 5.64
N TRP A 148 -6.02 5.68 4.70
CA TRP A 148 -6.47 4.82 3.61
C TRP A 148 -7.09 3.50 4.09
N ILE A 149 -6.42 2.82 5.03
CA ILE A 149 -6.93 1.58 5.62
C ILE A 149 -8.28 1.84 6.29
N LYS A 150 -8.37 2.88 7.09
CA LYS A 150 -9.63 3.25 7.77
C LYS A 150 -10.74 3.57 6.78
N PHE A 151 -10.44 4.31 5.71
CA PHE A 151 -11.42 4.56 4.65
C PHE A 151 -11.93 3.25 4.03
N LEU A 152 -11.05 2.30 3.75
CA LEU A 152 -11.46 1.00 3.21
C LEU A 152 -12.33 0.21 4.21
N GLU A 153 -11.91 0.12 5.47
CA GLU A 153 -12.66 -0.59 6.52
C GLU A 153 -14.09 -0.03 6.69
N ASP A 154 -14.22 1.29 6.74
CA ASP A 154 -15.49 1.97 7.02
C ASP A 154 -16.42 2.01 5.80
N TYR A 155 -15.89 2.19 4.58
CA TYR A 155 -16.69 2.53 3.39
C TYR A 155 -16.69 1.48 2.28
N GLN A 156 -15.76 0.54 2.26
CA GLN A 156 -15.73 -0.55 1.28
C GLN A 156 -17.05 -1.37 1.26
N PRO A 157 -17.73 -1.65 2.39
CA PRO A 157 -19.01 -2.35 2.36
C PRO A 157 -20.10 -1.65 1.55
N LEU A 158 -20.03 -0.31 1.40
CA LEU A 158 -20.99 0.46 0.60
C LEU A 158 -20.74 0.34 -0.90
N TRP A 159 -19.53 -0.08 -1.29
CA TRP A 159 -19.09 -0.16 -2.69
C TRP A 159 -19.95 -1.07 -3.54
N LYS A 160 -20.41 -2.20 -3.00
CA LYS A 160 -21.27 -3.17 -3.70
C LYS A 160 -22.59 -2.56 -4.20
N ASN A 161 -23.07 -1.50 -3.54
CA ASN A 161 -24.34 -0.85 -3.83
C ASN A 161 -24.24 0.22 -4.94
N LEU A 162 -23.04 0.53 -5.42
CA LEU A 162 -22.81 1.55 -6.44
C LEU A 162 -23.00 0.99 -7.85
N SER A 163 -23.51 1.82 -8.74
CA SER A 163 -23.47 1.57 -10.19
C SER A 163 -22.04 1.61 -10.73
N LYS A 164 -21.82 1.03 -11.91
CA LYS A 164 -20.51 1.07 -12.58
C LYS A 164 -19.99 2.50 -12.79
N LYS A 165 -20.88 3.44 -13.09
CA LYS A 165 -20.53 4.86 -13.30
C LYS A 165 -20.07 5.52 -11.99
N GLU A 166 -20.80 5.28 -10.89
CA GLU A 166 -20.45 5.81 -9.57
C GLU A 166 -19.11 5.26 -9.08
N LYS A 167 -18.89 3.95 -9.24
CA LYS A 167 -17.60 3.32 -8.92
C LYS A 167 -16.45 3.98 -9.66
N ARG A 168 -16.58 4.16 -10.96
CA ARG A 168 -15.55 4.80 -11.79
C ARG A 168 -15.28 6.23 -11.35
N ASN A 169 -16.31 7.03 -11.11
CA ASN A 169 -16.15 8.42 -10.65
C ASN A 169 -15.39 8.51 -9.34
N ILE A 170 -15.67 7.60 -8.38
CA ILE A 170 -14.97 7.58 -7.09
C ILE A 170 -13.54 7.07 -7.27
N GLU A 171 -13.29 6.05 -8.11
CA GLU A 171 -11.93 5.58 -8.42
C GLU A 171 -11.09 6.69 -9.05
N ASP A 172 -11.64 7.43 -10.03
CA ASP A 172 -10.97 8.55 -10.68
C ASP A 172 -10.64 9.66 -9.66
N LEU A 173 -11.57 9.95 -8.74
CA LEU A 173 -11.34 10.89 -7.64
C LEU A 173 -10.21 10.43 -6.71
N LEU A 174 -10.23 9.15 -6.30
CA LEU A 174 -9.27 8.61 -5.34
C LEU A 174 -7.87 8.44 -5.93
N TYR A 175 -7.75 8.04 -7.20
CA TYR A 175 -6.47 7.65 -7.79
C TYR A 175 -5.93 8.64 -8.81
N CYS A 176 -6.80 9.38 -9.55
CA CYS A 176 -6.37 10.20 -10.68
C CYS A 176 -6.38 11.72 -10.37
N ASN A 177 -7.12 12.15 -9.37
CA ASN A 177 -7.29 13.59 -9.06
C ASN A 177 -6.15 14.15 -8.22
N TYR A 178 -4.94 14.24 -8.80
CA TYR A 178 -3.74 14.74 -8.11
C TYR A 178 -2.96 15.76 -8.95
N ASN A 179 -2.52 16.82 -8.26
CA ASN A 179 -1.59 17.81 -8.79
C ASN A 179 -0.20 17.59 -8.14
N TYR A 180 0.79 17.26 -8.95
CA TYR A 180 2.17 17.00 -8.48
C TYR A 180 2.88 18.21 -7.83
N ARG A 181 2.35 19.42 -8.00
CA ARG A 181 2.90 20.65 -7.41
C ARG A 181 2.40 20.91 -6.00
N GLU A 182 1.37 20.21 -5.57
CA GLU A 182 0.75 20.36 -4.26
C GLU A 182 1.14 19.22 -3.30
N ASN A 183 0.84 19.41 -2.02
CA ASN A 183 1.06 18.37 -1.01
C ASN A 183 0.13 17.16 -1.25
N LEU A 184 0.70 16.02 -1.59
CA LEU A 184 -0.04 14.82 -1.95
C LEU A 184 -0.88 14.26 -0.79
N HIS A 185 -0.40 14.35 0.46
CA HIS A 185 -1.14 13.89 1.63
C HIS A 185 -2.42 14.71 1.87
N LYS A 186 -2.33 16.03 1.72
CA LYS A 186 -3.51 16.91 1.82
C LYS A 186 -4.50 16.64 0.70
N GLN A 187 -4.03 16.36 -0.50
CA GLN A 187 -4.90 16.03 -1.63
C GLN A 187 -5.60 14.69 -1.41
N MET A 188 -4.86 13.66 -0.99
CA MET A 188 -5.44 12.36 -0.66
C MET A 188 -6.51 12.49 0.42
N HIS A 189 -6.24 13.22 1.50
CA HIS A 189 -7.24 13.50 2.54
C HIS A 189 -8.51 14.14 1.95
N ARG A 190 -8.36 15.19 1.15
CA ARG A 190 -9.48 15.87 0.49
C ARG A 190 -10.28 14.94 -0.41
N ASN A 191 -9.59 14.13 -1.24
CA ASN A 191 -10.22 13.20 -2.15
C ASN A 191 -10.98 12.09 -1.39
N ILE A 192 -10.44 11.59 -0.28
CA ILE A 192 -11.12 10.64 0.61
C ILE A 192 -12.39 11.28 1.20
N GLN A 193 -12.32 12.50 1.72
CA GLN A 193 -13.48 13.18 2.29
C GLN A 193 -14.59 13.40 1.26
N GLU A 194 -14.24 13.70 0.02
CA GLU A 194 -15.21 13.84 -1.07
C GLU A 194 -15.82 12.50 -1.47
N ALA A 195 -15.02 11.44 -1.55
CA ALA A 195 -15.50 10.08 -1.80
C ALA A 195 -16.48 9.62 -0.71
N ILE A 196 -16.20 9.91 0.56
CA ILE A 196 -17.10 9.62 1.70
C ILE A 196 -18.46 10.29 1.50
N LYS A 197 -18.50 11.58 1.18
CA LYS A 197 -19.76 12.29 0.94
C LYS A 197 -20.58 11.64 -0.17
N ILE A 198 -19.95 11.25 -1.27
CA ILE A 198 -20.62 10.57 -2.39
C ILE A 198 -21.20 9.22 -1.93
N LEU A 199 -20.42 8.43 -1.18
CA LEU A 199 -20.83 7.11 -0.68
C LEU A 199 -22.01 7.21 0.28
N GLU A 200 -21.98 8.16 1.22
CA GLU A 200 -23.04 8.38 2.20
C GLU A 200 -24.34 8.89 1.55
N LEU A 201 -24.25 9.80 0.58
CA LEU A 201 -25.40 10.30 -0.17
C LEU A 201 -26.09 9.16 -0.90
N ASN A 202 -25.32 8.30 -1.61
CA ASN A 202 -25.85 7.18 -2.35
C ASN A 202 -26.47 6.11 -1.43
N SER A 203 -25.95 5.91 -0.23
CA SER A 203 -26.53 4.98 0.74
C SER A 203 -27.90 5.44 1.25
N ARG A 204 -28.08 6.74 1.51
CA ARG A 204 -29.37 7.33 1.99
C ARG A 204 -30.47 7.27 0.94
N VAL A 205 -30.13 7.51 -0.32
CA VAL A 205 -31.11 7.49 -1.43
C VAL A 205 -31.68 6.09 -1.66
N LYS A 206 -30.92 5.03 -1.37
CA LYS A 206 -31.37 3.64 -1.56
C LYS A 206 -32.17 3.05 -0.40
N VAL A 207 -32.03 3.60 0.80
CA VAL A 207 -32.84 3.19 1.98
C VAL A 207 -34.27 3.75 1.89
N ASN A 208 -34.48 4.82 1.12
CA ASN A 208 -35.79 5.50 0.96
C ASN A 208 -36.55 5.05 -0.31
N LYS A 209 -36.10 4.00 -0.97
CA LYS A 209 -36.80 3.32 -2.09
C LYS A 209 -37.11 1.88 -1.74
#